data_177e5a303f3d3e5c5e3c12a74ae8b8c8
#
_entry.id   177e5a303f3d3e5c5e3c12a74ae8b8c8
#
_cell.length_a   1.000
_cell.length_b   1.000
_cell.length_c   1.000
_cell.angle_alpha   90.00
_cell.angle_beta   90.00
_cell.angle_gamma   90.00
#
_symmetry.space_group_name_H-M   'P 1'
#
loop_
_entity.id
_entity.type
_entity.pdbx_description
1 polymer ?
#
loop_
_entity_poly.entity_id
_entity_poly.type
_entity_poly.pdbx_seq_one_letter_code
_entity_poly.pdbx_strand_id
1 'polypeptide(L)'
;MKRIVSTEMVVLAGLLAVPAVAGLEHPRGEKPVPPIADPRLFHLHKFFAQHNSPLDELAPEFLAAADQNDLDWRLLPSISLVESSGGKFYRNNNVFGWDSCKQRFPSVRASIHLVAAQLGTSRLYKDKGVDQILSIYNPRPEYSVRVKSVMRTIGALN
;
A
#
# COMPACT_ATOMS: atom_id res chain seq x y z
N MET A 1 36.46 -15.96 64.61
CA MET A 1 35.31 -16.20 65.47
C MET A 1 34.22 -15.22 65.11
N LYS A 2 33.12 -15.66 64.55
CA LYS A 2 31.75 -15.17 64.78
C LYS A 2 30.82 -15.93 63.84
N ARG A 3 29.76 -16.40 64.46
CA ARG A 3 28.83 -17.46 64.05
C ARG A 3 27.90 -17.02 62.93
N ILE A 4 27.68 -17.95 62.01
CA ILE A 4 26.57 -17.94 61.02
C ILE A 4 25.28 -18.35 61.77
N VAL A 5 24.26 -17.54 61.59
CA VAL A 5 22.88 -17.88 62.03
C VAL A 5 22.05 -18.11 60.76
N SER A 6 21.71 -19.36 60.53
CA SER A 6 20.74 -19.77 59.51
C SER A 6 19.33 -19.45 59.99
N THR A 7 18.60 -18.69 59.23
CA THR A 7 17.15 -18.51 59.42
C THR A 7 16.44 -19.31 58.32
N GLU A 8 15.91 -20.47 58.72
CA GLU A 8 15.00 -21.26 57.91
C GLU A 8 13.66 -20.54 57.77
N MET A 9 13.30 -20.21 56.53
CA MET A 9 12.00 -19.64 56.20
C MET A 9 11.07 -20.76 55.73
N VAL A 10 10.12 -21.14 56.61
CA VAL A 10 9.06 -22.08 56.30
C VAL A 10 8.09 -21.43 55.34
N VAL A 11 8.03 -21.93 54.09
CA VAL A 11 7.03 -21.52 53.11
C VAL A 11 5.79 -22.38 53.31
N LEU A 12 4.74 -21.79 53.85
CA LEU A 12 3.41 -22.38 53.97
C LEU A 12 2.73 -22.35 52.59
N ALA A 13 2.63 -23.49 51.93
CA ALA A 13 1.89 -23.65 50.68
C ALA A 13 0.40 -23.59 50.93
N GLY A 14 -0.23 -22.44 50.74
CA GLY A 14 -1.68 -22.30 50.70
C GLY A 14 -2.24 -22.78 49.37
N LEU A 15 -2.89 -23.94 49.38
CA LEU A 15 -3.62 -24.48 48.22
C LEU A 15 -4.93 -23.69 48.06
N LEU A 16 -4.97 -22.69 47.18
CA LEU A 16 -6.19 -22.02 46.78
C LEU A 16 -6.84 -22.84 45.68
N ALA A 17 -7.95 -23.49 45.99
CA ALA A 17 -8.82 -24.11 45.02
C ALA A 17 -9.46 -23.02 44.15
N VAL A 18 -9.13 -22.99 42.88
CA VAL A 18 -9.76 -22.13 41.86
C VAL A 18 -11.07 -22.83 41.46
N PRO A 19 -12.26 -22.16 41.55
CA PRO A 19 -13.47 -22.75 41.02
C PRO A 19 -13.38 -22.87 39.52
N ALA A 20 -13.67 -24.06 39.00
CA ALA A 20 -13.81 -24.29 37.56
C ALA A 20 -14.92 -23.39 37.02
N VAL A 21 -14.57 -22.37 36.25
CA VAL A 21 -15.52 -21.58 35.48
C VAL A 21 -15.99 -22.46 34.34
N ALA A 22 -17.26 -22.90 34.44
CA ALA A 22 -17.97 -23.64 33.40
C ALA A 22 -17.86 -22.89 32.07
N GLY A 23 -17.56 -23.66 31.03
CA GLY A 23 -17.25 -23.15 29.68
C GLY A 23 -18.26 -22.15 29.17
N LEU A 24 -17.76 -21.00 28.82
CA LEU A 24 -18.39 -20.16 27.80
C LEU A 24 -18.24 -20.92 26.47
N GLU A 25 -19.32 -21.57 26.05
CA GLU A 25 -19.42 -22.11 24.70
C GLU A 25 -19.17 -20.96 23.72
N HIS A 26 -18.06 -21.01 23.02
CA HIS A 26 -17.84 -20.16 21.87
C HIS A 26 -18.91 -20.49 20.83
N PRO A 27 -19.66 -19.52 20.32
CA PRO A 27 -20.62 -19.79 19.27
C PRO A 27 -19.88 -20.42 18.07
N ARG A 28 -20.26 -21.67 17.81
CA ARG A 28 -19.73 -22.51 16.73
C ARG A 28 -20.05 -21.84 15.41
N GLY A 29 -18.99 -21.34 14.71
CA GLY A 29 -18.99 -21.40 13.26
C GLY A 29 -19.72 -20.31 12.50
N GLU A 30 -19.47 -19.03 12.78
CA GLU A 30 -19.50 -18.08 11.68
C GLU A 30 -18.23 -18.30 10.85
N LYS A 31 -18.40 -18.90 9.66
CA LYS A 31 -17.33 -18.88 8.65
C LYS A 31 -16.96 -17.42 8.44
N PRO A 32 -15.66 -17.07 8.46
CA PRO A 32 -15.25 -15.71 8.15
C PRO A 32 -15.91 -15.32 6.83
N VAL A 33 -16.75 -14.29 6.86
CA VAL A 33 -17.26 -13.69 5.61
C VAL A 33 -16.02 -13.25 4.84
N PRO A 34 -15.79 -13.75 3.62
CA PRO A 34 -14.63 -13.31 2.85
C PRO A 34 -14.66 -11.79 2.79
N PRO A 35 -13.54 -11.11 3.00
CA PRO A 35 -13.49 -9.66 2.93
C PRO A 35 -14.06 -9.24 1.57
N ILE A 36 -15.02 -8.33 1.57
CA ILE A 36 -15.60 -7.78 0.34
C ILE A 36 -14.43 -7.25 -0.47
N ALA A 37 -14.18 -7.84 -1.62
CA ALA A 37 -13.09 -7.43 -2.48
C ALA A 37 -13.27 -5.93 -2.83
N ASP A 38 -12.22 -5.14 -2.64
CA ASP A 38 -12.27 -3.72 -2.95
C ASP A 38 -12.65 -3.52 -4.43
N PRO A 39 -13.76 -2.84 -4.74
CA PRO A 39 -14.22 -2.69 -6.12
C PRO A 39 -13.20 -1.97 -7.01
N ARG A 40 -12.33 -1.14 -6.44
CA ARG A 40 -11.26 -0.46 -7.16
C ARG A 40 -10.25 -1.44 -7.78
N LEU A 41 -10.05 -2.62 -7.16
CA LEU A 41 -9.18 -3.67 -7.72
C LEU A 41 -9.71 -4.17 -9.06
N PHE A 42 -11.02 -4.40 -9.17
CA PHE A 42 -11.63 -4.79 -10.44
C PHE A 42 -11.34 -3.77 -11.55
N HIS A 43 -11.47 -2.48 -11.23
CA HIS A 43 -11.18 -1.41 -12.20
C HIS A 43 -9.70 -1.38 -12.60
N LEU A 44 -8.78 -1.58 -11.66
CA LEU A 44 -7.34 -1.62 -11.97
C LEU A 44 -6.95 -2.84 -12.80
N HIS A 45 -7.45 -4.03 -12.45
CA HIS A 45 -7.23 -5.23 -13.26
C HIS A 45 -7.76 -5.05 -14.69
N LYS A 46 -9.00 -4.56 -14.83
CA LYS A 46 -9.58 -4.27 -16.15
C LYS A 46 -8.74 -3.26 -16.94
N PHE A 47 -8.30 -2.18 -16.28
CA PHE A 47 -7.44 -1.17 -16.88
C PHE A 47 -6.10 -1.74 -17.36
N PHE A 48 -5.39 -2.48 -16.51
CA PHE A 48 -4.11 -3.07 -16.89
C PHE A 48 -4.26 -4.13 -18.00
N ALA A 49 -5.29 -4.95 -17.92
CA ALA A 49 -5.59 -5.95 -18.98
C ALA A 49 -5.86 -5.29 -20.33
N GLN A 50 -6.67 -4.22 -20.39
CA GLN A 50 -6.95 -3.48 -21.61
C GLN A 50 -5.70 -2.89 -22.26
N HIS A 51 -4.70 -2.57 -21.46
CA HIS A 51 -3.42 -2.06 -21.95
C HIS A 51 -2.35 -3.14 -22.12
N ASN A 52 -2.68 -4.45 -21.95
CA ASN A 52 -1.72 -5.57 -21.93
C ASN A 52 -0.51 -5.25 -21.04
N SER A 53 -0.78 -4.72 -19.85
CA SER A 53 0.23 -4.25 -18.91
C SER A 53 0.73 -5.41 -18.03
N PRO A 54 2.05 -5.60 -17.88
CA PRO A 54 2.61 -6.56 -16.95
C PRO A 54 2.45 -6.15 -15.48
N LEU A 55 1.89 -4.95 -15.21
CA LEU A 55 1.66 -4.44 -13.86
C LEU A 55 0.35 -4.95 -13.24
N ASP A 56 -0.43 -5.75 -13.95
CA ASP A 56 -1.72 -6.26 -13.49
C ASP A 56 -1.62 -7.00 -12.15
N GLU A 57 -0.63 -7.86 -11.99
CA GLU A 57 -0.38 -8.58 -10.73
C GLU A 57 -0.04 -7.66 -9.55
N LEU A 58 0.37 -6.42 -9.83
CA LEU A 58 0.69 -5.40 -8.83
C LEU A 58 -0.48 -4.43 -8.55
N ALA A 59 -1.67 -4.67 -9.11
CA ALA A 59 -2.84 -3.83 -8.86
C ALA A 59 -3.12 -3.62 -7.35
N PRO A 60 -3.03 -4.63 -6.47
CA PRO A 60 -3.18 -4.42 -5.03
C PRO A 60 -2.13 -3.47 -4.44
N GLU A 61 -0.90 -3.48 -4.95
CA GLU A 61 0.18 -2.61 -4.49
C GLU A 61 -0.07 -1.14 -4.85
N PHE A 62 -0.64 -0.90 -6.05
CA PHE A 62 -1.04 0.45 -6.46
C PHE A 62 -2.11 1.02 -5.52
N LEU A 63 -3.12 0.23 -5.13
CA LEU A 63 -4.14 0.67 -4.18
C LEU A 63 -3.55 0.92 -2.80
N ALA A 64 -2.81 -0.05 -2.27
CA ALA A 64 -2.21 0.07 -0.94
C ALA A 64 -1.28 1.29 -0.85
N ALA A 65 -0.46 1.53 -1.88
CA ALA A 65 0.44 2.67 -1.93
C ALA A 65 -0.32 4.01 -2.00
N ALA A 66 -1.41 4.07 -2.77
CA ALA A 66 -2.25 5.27 -2.85
C ALA A 66 -2.94 5.56 -1.52
N ASP A 67 -3.59 4.56 -0.92
CA ASP A 67 -4.30 4.71 0.36
C ASP A 67 -3.35 5.09 1.52
N GLN A 68 -2.15 4.52 1.58
CA GLN A 68 -1.15 4.84 2.59
C GLN A 68 -0.61 6.27 2.51
N ASN A 69 -0.78 6.92 1.37
CA ASN A 69 -0.20 8.24 1.11
C ASN A 69 -1.25 9.29 0.70
N ASP A 70 -2.53 9.04 0.97
CA ASP A 70 -3.67 9.94 0.68
C ASP A 70 -3.71 10.43 -0.77
N LEU A 71 -3.36 9.55 -1.72
CA LEU A 71 -3.40 9.84 -3.15
C LEU A 71 -4.67 9.32 -3.81
N ASP A 72 -5.12 9.99 -4.86
CA ASP A 72 -6.13 9.41 -5.76
C ASP A 72 -5.58 8.08 -6.32
N TRP A 73 -6.29 6.98 -6.07
CA TRP A 73 -5.89 5.62 -6.43
C TRP A 73 -5.64 5.41 -7.93
N ARG A 74 -6.18 6.30 -8.77
CA ARG A 74 -6.00 6.28 -10.23
C ARG A 74 -4.72 6.98 -10.68
N LEU A 75 -4.09 7.78 -9.80
CA LEU A 75 -2.95 8.63 -10.17
C LEU A 75 -1.73 7.79 -10.60
N LEU A 76 -1.27 6.89 -9.72
CA LEU A 76 -0.08 6.09 -9.97
C LEU A 76 -0.21 5.17 -11.21
N PRO A 77 -1.32 4.43 -11.40
CA PRO A 77 -1.53 3.64 -12.61
C PRO A 77 -1.51 4.49 -13.88
N SER A 78 -2.10 5.70 -13.82
CA SER A 78 -2.12 6.61 -14.96
C SER A 78 -0.75 7.17 -15.31
N ILE A 79 0.05 7.54 -14.31
CA ILE A 79 1.45 7.97 -14.54
C ILE A 79 2.24 6.81 -15.16
N SER A 80 2.13 5.60 -14.64
CA SER A 80 2.85 4.44 -15.18
C SER A 80 2.49 4.14 -16.64
N LEU A 81 1.21 4.33 -17.01
CA LEU A 81 0.81 4.16 -18.41
C LEU A 81 1.46 5.22 -19.32
N VAL A 82 1.51 6.47 -18.88
CA VAL A 82 2.07 7.57 -19.67
C VAL A 82 3.58 7.47 -19.80
N GLU A 83 4.29 7.06 -18.73
CA GLU A 83 5.76 7.04 -18.67
C GLU A 83 6.40 5.80 -19.29
N SER A 84 5.78 4.64 -19.06
CA SER A 84 6.37 3.34 -19.43
C SER A 84 5.43 2.44 -20.23
N SER A 85 4.35 3.00 -20.78
CA SER A 85 3.29 2.24 -21.45
C SER A 85 2.72 1.14 -20.55
N GLY A 86 2.51 1.48 -19.25
CA GLY A 86 2.03 0.53 -18.26
C GLY A 86 3.06 -0.53 -17.91
N GLY A 87 4.33 -0.16 -17.78
CA GLY A 87 5.40 -1.07 -17.40
C GLY A 87 5.91 -1.97 -18.52
N LYS A 88 5.66 -1.66 -19.78
CA LYS A 88 6.25 -2.40 -20.91
C LYS A 88 7.66 -1.93 -21.24
N PHE A 89 7.95 -0.64 -21.05
CA PHE A 89 9.22 -0.02 -21.40
C PHE A 89 9.75 0.78 -20.21
N TYR A 90 10.64 0.20 -19.46
CA TYR A 90 11.29 0.87 -18.32
C TYR A 90 12.72 0.36 -18.13
N ARG A 91 13.48 1.07 -17.32
CA ARG A 91 14.81 0.67 -16.83
C ARG A 91 14.90 0.93 -15.31
N ASN A 92 15.83 0.28 -14.66
CA ASN A 92 16.09 0.49 -13.23
C ASN A 92 14.87 0.22 -12.31
N ASN A 93 13.92 -0.65 -12.72
CA ASN A 93 12.65 -0.88 -12.04
C ASN A 93 11.80 0.39 -11.85
N ASN A 94 12.00 1.40 -12.72
CA ASN A 94 11.41 2.72 -12.66
C ASN A 94 10.32 2.87 -13.72
N VAL A 95 9.11 2.40 -13.39
CA VAL A 95 7.96 2.47 -14.31
C VAL A 95 7.32 3.86 -14.38
N PHE A 96 7.78 4.78 -13.54
CA PHE A 96 7.25 6.14 -13.40
C PHE A 96 8.12 7.21 -14.08
N GLY A 97 9.26 6.86 -14.67
CA GLY A 97 10.18 7.87 -15.21
C GLY A 97 10.80 8.78 -14.13
N TRP A 98 10.69 8.40 -12.85
CA TRP A 98 11.09 9.21 -11.70
C TRP A 98 12.56 9.66 -11.81
N ASP A 99 12.83 10.95 -11.48
CA ASP A 99 14.15 11.58 -11.61
C ASP A 99 14.76 11.35 -13.02
N SER A 100 13.99 11.61 -14.07
CA SER A 100 14.42 11.39 -15.46
C SER A 100 14.98 9.98 -15.71
N CYS A 101 14.38 8.97 -15.11
CA CYS A 101 14.80 7.56 -15.12
C CYS A 101 16.19 7.28 -14.52
N LYS A 102 16.79 8.21 -13.79
CA LYS A 102 18.10 8.02 -13.12
C LYS A 102 17.94 7.19 -11.85
N GLN A 103 16.82 7.36 -11.14
CA GLN A 103 16.55 6.61 -9.93
C GLN A 103 16.46 5.11 -10.22
N ARG A 104 17.23 4.32 -9.48
CA ARG A 104 17.15 2.85 -9.46
C ARG A 104 16.33 2.40 -8.25
N PHE A 105 15.39 1.50 -8.47
CA PHE A 105 14.60 0.87 -7.40
C PHE A 105 14.99 -0.61 -7.27
N PRO A 106 14.85 -1.21 -6.07
CA PRO A 106 15.10 -2.64 -5.84
C PRO A 106 14.17 -3.55 -6.67
N SER A 107 12.91 -3.12 -6.85
CA SER A 107 11.89 -3.80 -7.65
C SER A 107 10.86 -2.80 -8.16
N VAL A 108 10.01 -3.21 -9.10
CA VAL A 108 8.85 -2.41 -9.54
C VAL A 108 7.89 -2.17 -8.37
N ARG A 109 7.63 -3.17 -7.52
CA ARG A 109 6.85 -3.01 -6.28
C ARG A 109 7.42 -1.89 -5.40
N ALA A 110 8.73 -1.89 -5.17
CA ALA A 110 9.38 -0.83 -4.39
C ALA A 110 9.23 0.54 -5.04
N SER A 111 9.27 0.64 -6.38
CA SER A 111 9.06 1.91 -7.06
C SER A 111 7.64 2.47 -6.85
N ILE A 112 6.62 1.60 -6.82
CA ILE A 112 5.23 1.99 -6.56
C ILE A 112 5.12 2.66 -5.19
N HIS A 113 5.59 2.00 -4.13
CA HIS A 113 5.50 2.53 -2.77
C HIS A 113 6.39 3.76 -2.54
N LEU A 114 7.62 3.77 -3.05
CA LEU A 114 8.53 4.90 -2.86
C LEU A 114 8.06 6.15 -3.61
N VAL A 115 7.57 6.01 -4.84
CA VAL A 115 7.04 7.14 -5.60
C VAL A 115 5.75 7.64 -4.95
N ALA A 116 4.85 6.76 -4.51
CA ALA A 116 3.65 7.15 -3.75
C ALA A 116 4.02 7.97 -2.50
N ALA A 117 4.96 7.48 -1.70
CA ALA A 117 5.42 8.19 -0.51
C ALA A 117 5.99 9.57 -0.85
N GLN A 118 6.77 9.70 -1.93
CA GLN A 118 7.27 11.00 -2.38
C GLN A 118 6.14 11.96 -2.75
N LEU A 119 5.12 11.46 -3.49
CA LEU A 119 3.99 12.29 -3.93
C LEU A 119 3.06 12.69 -2.78
N GLY A 120 2.88 11.83 -1.76
CA GLY A 120 1.98 12.11 -0.63
C GLY A 120 2.63 12.86 0.52
N THR A 121 3.93 12.62 0.81
CA THR A 121 4.53 13.07 2.06
C THR A 121 5.71 14.03 1.93
N SER A 122 6.37 14.09 0.77
CA SER A 122 7.53 14.95 0.63
C SER A 122 7.14 16.44 0.65
N ARG A 123 8.06 17.29 1.13
CA ARG A 123 7.85 18.74 1.22
C ARG A 123 7.39 19.38 -0.10
N LEU A 124 7.78 18.79 -1.23
CA LEU A 124 7.47 19.32 -2.56
C LEU A 124 6.01 19.06 -2.95
N TYR A 125 5.45 17.91 -2.55
CA TYR A 125 4.15 17.42 -3.02
C TYR A 125 3.07 17.37 -1.94
N LYS A 126 3.45 17.34 -0.67
CA LYS A 126 2.52 17.23 0.45
C LYS A 126 1.39 18.27 0.37
N ASP A 127 0.18 17.86 0.72
CA ASP A 127 -1.03 18.70 0.76
C ASP A 127 -1.44 19.29 -0.61
N LYS A 128 -1.00 18.68 -1.71
CA LYS A 128 -1.31 19.14 -3.07
C LYS A 128 -2.35 18.25 -3.75
N GLY A 129 -3.27 18.88 -4.46
CA GLY A 129 -4.19 18.15 -5.33
C GLY A 129 -3.52 17.63 -6.61
N VAL A 130 -4.22 16.75 -7.32
CA VAL A 130 -3.72 16.08 -8.54
C VAL A 130 -3.12 17.05 -9.56
N ASP A 131 -3.78 18.18 -9.82
CA ASP A 131 -3.28 19.18 -10.79
C ASP A 131 -1.94 19.77 -10.39
N GLN A 132 -1.77 20.08 -9.10
CA GLN A 132 -0.53 20.60 -8.57
C GLN A 132 0.59 19.56 -8.58
N ILE A 133 0.26 18.31 -8.20
CA ILE A 133 1.20 17.18 -8.27
C ILE A 133 1.71 17.02 -9.68
N LEU A 134 0.82 16.96 -10.67
CA LEU A 134 1.17 16.74 -12.06
C LEU A 134 1.98 17.89 -12.66
N SER A 135 1.68 19.15 -12.29
CA SER A 135 2.44 20.32 -12.76
C SER A 135 3.87 20.37 -12.22
N ILE A 136 4.10 19.83 -11.02
CA ILE A 136 5.43 19.70 -10.42
C ILE A 136 6.17 18.50 -11.04
N TYR A 137 5.46 17.40 -11.23
CA TYR A 137 6.00 16.15 -11.77
C TYR A 137 6.55 16.35 -13.20
N ASN A 138 5.76 17.01 -14.03
CA ASN A 138 6.14 17.41 -15.38
C ASN A 138 5.43 18.73 -15.73
N PRO A 139 6.19 19.84 -15.90
CA PRO A 139 5.62 21.17 -16.09
C PRO A 139 4.97 21.39 -17.47
N ARG A 140 5.04 20.41 -18.37
CA ARG A 140 4.39 20.51 -19.68
C ARG A 140 2.87 20.38 -19.53
N PRO A 141 2.06 21.35 -19.98
CA PRO A 141 0.61 21.31 -19.80
C PRO A 141 -0.05 20.05 -20.38
N GLU A 142 0.46 19.57 -21.51
CA GLU A 142 -0.06 18.37 -22.18
C GLU A 142 0.10 17.11 -21.33
N TYR A 143 1.10 17.08 -20.46
CA TYR A 143 1.32 15.96 -19.56
C TYR A 143 0.15 15.78 -18.58
N SER A 144 -0.22 16.85 -17.89
CA SER A 144 -1.36 16.86 -16.97
C SER A 144 -2.65 16.44 -17.68
N VAL A 145 -2.90 16.95 -18.89
CA VAL A 145 -4.07 16.59 -19.69
C VAL A 145 -4.09 15.10 -19.99
N ARG A 146 -2.95 14.54 -20.42
CA ARG A 146 -2.82 13.10 -20.73
C ARG A 146 -3.07 12.23 -19.51
N VAL A 147 -2.39 12.49 -18.37
CA VAL A 147 -2.54 11.69 -17.15
C VAL A 147 -3.98 11.75 -16.65
N LYS A 148 -4.59 12.94 -16.57
CA LYS A 148 -6.00 13.07 -16.15
C LYS A 148 -6.98 12.40 -17.12
N SER A 149 -6.68 12.37 -18.41
CA SER A 149 -7.48 11.61 -19.37
C SER A 149 -7.45 10.11 -19.05
N VAL A 150 -6.28 9.56 -18.77
CA VAL A 150 -6.13 8.16 -18.35
C VAL A 150 -6.85 7.89 -17.03
N MET A 151 -6.72 8.77 -16.02
CA MET A 151 -7.44 8.63 -14.74
C MET A 151 -8.96 8.51 -14.93
N ARG A 152 -9.54 9.28 -15.87
CA ARG A 152 -10.97 9.19 -16.19
C ARG A 152 -11.35 7.84 -16.79
N THR A 153 -10.50 7.23 -17.60
CA THR A 153 -10.79 5.90 -18.16
C THR A 153 -10.83 4.82 -17.08
N ILE A 154 -9.97 4.88 -16.07
CA ILE A 154 -9.99 3.93 -14.95
C ILE A 154 -11.32 4.03 -14.17
N GLY A 155 -11.82 5.24 -13.91
CA GLY A 155 -13.05 5.46 -13.17
C GLY A 155 -14.34 5.23 -13.98
N ALA A 156 -14.26 5.23 -15.32
CA ALA A 156 -15.41 5.08 -16.22
C ALA A 156 -15.68 3.62 -16.64
N LEU A 157 -14.95 2.66 -16.09
CA LEU A 157 -15.08 1.23 -16.43
C LEU A 157 -16.27 0.60 -15.67
N ASN A 158 -17.49 1.11 -15.91
CA ASN A 158 -18.74 0.49 -15.42
C ASN A 158 -19.09 -0.73 -16.27
#